data_385f3232c12802221a5c448cf3761192
#
_entry.id   385f3232c12802221a5c448cf3761192
#
_cell.length_a   1.000
_cell.length_b   1.000
_cell.length_c   1.000
_cell.angle_alpha   90.00
_cell.angle_beta   90.00
_cell.angle_gamma   90.00
#
_symmetry.space_group_name_H-M   'P 1'
#
loop_
_entity.id
_entity.type
_entity.pdbx_description
1 polymer ?
#
loop_
_entity_poly.entity_id
_entity_poly.type
_entity_poly.pdbx_seq_one_letter_code
_entity_poly.pdbx_strand_id
1 'polypeptide(L)'
;MQQRFRVLSLMTVLVLIFSVSGCLGPKKVANMQEMKVSFSFDTQGCALNSPNPEIRVENVPEGTAFFQVSMVDFDARSFNHGGGTVGNDGDGVIKKGSLKNYKGPCPPSGSHTYEFTVRALNADKSLILGEGKAQSSY
;
A
#
# COMPACT_ATOMS: atom_id res chain seq x y z
N MET A 1 20.67 -9.02 76.60
CA MET A 1 19.63 -8.54 75.64
C MET A 1 20.27 -8.27 74.28
N GLN A 2 20.14 -9.20 73.32
CA GLN A 2 20.66 -9.02 71.98
C GLN A 2 19.46 -8.88 71.06
N GLN A 3 19.25 -7.66 70.46
CA GLN A 3 18.29 -7.41 69.43
C GLN A 3 18.90 -7.79 68.04
N ARG A 4 18.31 -8.81 67.45
CA ARG A 4 18.65 -9.21 66.07
C ARG A 4 17.88 -8.33 65.09
N PHE A 5 18.58 -7.44 64.41
CA PHE A 5 18.04 -6.72 63.21
C PHE A 5 17.89 -7.70 62.06
N ARG A 6 16.64 -7.94 61.65
CA ARG A 6 16.33 -8.63 60.38
C ARG A 6 16.39 -7.60 59.26
N VAL A 7 17.42 -7.71 58.43
CA VAL A 7 17.51 -6.95 57.16
C VAL A 7 16.59 -7.63 56.18
N LEU A 8 15.46 -6.96 55.85
CA LEU A 8 14.53 -7.38 54.80
C LEU A 8 15.08 -6.90 53.47
N SER A 9 15.68 -7.81 52.69
CA SER A 9 16.16 -7.53 51.35
C SER A 9 14.97 -7.42 50.40
N LEU A 10 14.60 -6.19 49.99
CA LEU A 10 13.66 -5.96 48.89
C LEU A 10 14.37 -6.26 47.57
N MET A 11 14.11 -7.42 46.99
CA MET A 11 14.43 -7.69 45.60
C MET A 11 13.48 -6.91 44.69
N THR A 12 13.96 -5.81 44.12
CA THR A 12 13.24 -5.07 43.08
C THR A 12 13.36 -5.85 41.79
N VAL A 13 12.28 -6.53 41.40
CA VAL A 13 12.18 -7.17 40.05
C VAL A 13 11.95 -6.09 39.05
N LEU A 14 12.99 -5.73 38.28
CA LEU A 14 12.92 -4.83 37.14
C LEU A 14 12.30 -5.60 35.97
N VAL A 15 10.99 -5.44 35.77
CA VAL A 15 10.29 -5.97 34.56
C VAL A 15 10.65 -5.10 33.36
N LEU A 16 11.58 -5.58 32.54
CA LEU A 16 11.87 -5.00 31.22
C LEU A 16 10.70 -5.30 30.28
N ILE A 17 9.82 -4.31 30.11
CA ILE A 17 8.78 -4.36 29.08
C ILE A 17 9.46 -4.10 27.72
N PHE A 18 9.75 -5.17 26.98
CA PHE A 18 10.16 -5.07 25.58
C PHE A 18 8.91 -4.65 24.75
N SER A 19 8.84 -3.36 24.41
CA SER A 19 7.87 -2.87 23.43
C SER A 19 8.28 -3.38 22.06
N VAL A 20 7.65 -4.44 21.57
CA VAL A 20 7.78 -4.91 20.20
C VAL A 20 7.01 -3.95 19.32
N SER A 21 7.66 -2.89 18.83
CA SER A 21 7.16 -2.03 17.78
C SER A 21 7.26 -2.78 16.46
N GLY A 22 6.34 -3.71 16.22
CA GLY A 22 6.17 -4.29 14.89
C GLY A 22 5.67 -3.21 13.94
N CYS A 23 6.35 -3.00 12.80
CA CYS A 23 5.82 -2.23 11.69
C CYS A 23 4.58 -2.96 11.15
N LEU A 24 3.43 -2.67 11.72
CA LEU A 24 2.14 -3.10 11.21
C LEU A 24 1.80 -2.20 10.02
N GLY A 25 1.65 -2.78 8.84
CA GLY A 25 1.12 -2.06 7.67
C GLY A 25 -0.28 -1.47 7.96
N PRO A 26 -0.82 -0.63 7.06
CA PRO A 26 -2.11 0.01 7.27
C PRO A 26 -3.22 -1.03 7.46
N LYS A 27 -4.14 -0.76 8.40
CA LYS A 27 -5.28 -1.63 8.73
C LYS A 27 -6.50 -1.25 7.89
N LYS A 28 -7.26 -2.24 7.45
CA LYS A 28 -8.56 -2.02 6.80
C LYS A 28 -9.61 -1.59 7.82
N VAL A 29 -10.40 -0.55 7.48
CA VAL A 29 -11.58 -0.18 8.28
C VAL A 29 -12.69 -1.22 8.09
N ALA A 30 -13.62 -1.34 9.07
CA ALA A 30 -14.67 -2.35 9.04
C ALA A 30 -15.62 -2.18 7.84
N ASN A 31 -15.95 -0.93 7.45
CA ASN A 31 -16.81 -0.61 6.31
C ASN A 31 -15.96 0.06 5.22
N MET A 32 -15.04 -0.70 4.65
CA MET A 32 -14.17 -0.22 3.58
C MET A 32 -14.98 0.10 2.32
N GLN A 33 -14.85 1.30 1.79
CA GLN A 33 -15.57 1.71 0.58
C GLN A 33 -14.97 1.07 -0.67
N GLU A 34 -15.84 0.55 -1.54
CA GLU A 34 -15.43 0.10 -2.87
C GLU A 34 -15.25 1.32 -3.78
N MET A 35 -14.06 1.45 -4.36
CA MET A 35 -13.72 2.48 -5.32
C MET A 35 -13.75 1.91 -6.75
N LYS A 36 -14.19 2.72 -7.70
CA LYS A 36 -14.10 2.36 -9.11
C LYS A 36 -12.79 2.89 -9.69
N VAL A 37 -11.99 2.00 -10.24
CA VAL A 37 -10.69 2.30 -10.84
C VAL A 37 -10.76 2.10 -12.36
N SER A 38 -10.12 2.98 -13.11
CA SER A 38 -9.97 2.84 -14.56
C SER A 38 -8.62 3.36 -15.02
N PHE A 39 -8.07 2.72 -16.05
CA PHE A 39 -6.82 3.11 -16.71
C PHE A 39 -6.76 2.51 -18.12
N SER A 40 -5.82 2.98 -18.92
CA SER A 40 -5.45 2.34 -20.18
C SER A 40 -3.94 2.46 -20.39
N PHE A 41 -3.32 1.43 -20.94
CA PHE A 41 -1.95 1.52 -21.41
C PHE A 41 -1.91 2.31 -22.72
N ASP A 42 -1.01 3.28 -22.81
CA ASP A 42 -0.78 4.13 -23.99
C ASP A 42 0.55 3.82 -24.71
N THR A 43 1.18 2.71 -24.31
CA THR A 43 2.45 2.21 -24.85
C THR A 43 2.24 0.91 -25.58
N GLN A 44 3.20 0.52 -26.42
CA GLN A 44 3.23 -0.76 -27.12
C GLN A 44 4.62 -1.39 -27.01
N GLY A 45 4.71 -2.69 -27.21
CA GLY A 45 5.94 -3.45 -27.06
C GLY A 45 6.39 -3.53 -25.61
N CYS A 46 7.68 -3.75 -25.34
CA CYS A 46 8.19 -3.81 -23.96
C CYS A 46 8.24 -2.42 -23.33
N ALA A 47 7.35 -2.13 -22.39
CA ALA A 47 7.19 -0.84 -21.70
C ALA A 47 7.76 -0.85 -20.27
N LEU A 48 8.72 -1.72 -19.95
CA LEU A 48 9.23 -1.93 -18.61
C LEU A 48 9.67 -0.64 -17.89
N ASN A 49 10.29 0.27 -18.62
CA ASN A 49 10.78 1.56 -18.09
C ASN A 49 9.85 2.73 -18.42
N SER A 50 8.64 2.47 -18.91
CA SER A 50 7.65 3.53 -19.17
C SER A 50 7.12 4.12 -17.86
N PRO A 51 6.65 5.39 -17.87
CA PRO A 51 5.89 5.92 -16.76
C PRO A 51 4.59 5.13 -16.56
N ASN A 52 4.06 5.09 -15.32
CA ASN A 52 2.73 4.55 -15.11
C ASN A 52 1.70 5.35 -15.93
N PRO A 53 0.62 4.71 -16.43
CA PRO A 53 -0.49 5.42 -17.06
C PRO A 53 -1.20 6.33 -16.07
N GLU A 54 -2.01 7.26 -16.56
CA GLU A 54 -2.99 7.94 -15.70
C GLU A 54 -4.00 6.92 -15.19
N ILE A 55 -4.29 6.95 -13.89
CA ILE A 55 -5.27 6.09 -13.26
C ILE A 55 -6.35 6.97 -12.64
N ARG A 56 -7.61 6.73 -12.98
CA ARG A 56 -8.77 7.44 -12.44
C ARG A 56 -9.44 6.61 -11.38
N VAL A 57 -9.82 7.27 -10.29
CA VAL A 57 -10.46 6.68 -9.13
C VAL A 57 -11.73 7.45 -8.83
N GLU A 58 -12.88 6.77 -8.91
CA GLU A 58 -14.19 7.30 -8.53
C GLU A 58 -14.63 6.71 -7.19
N ASN A 59 -15.59 7.34 -6.52
CA ASN A 59 -16.08 6.95 -5.20
C ASN A 59 -14.97 6.94 -4.14
N VAL A 60 -14.12 7.95 -4.16
CA VAL A 60 -13.03 8.09 -3.18
C VAL A 60 -13.62 8.40 -1.81
N PRO A 61 -13.28 7.62 -0.74
CA PRO A 61 -13.77 7.88 0.61
C PRO A 61 -13.35 9.25 1.12
N GLU A 62 -14.23 9.87 1.92
CA GLU A 62 -13.87 11.07 2.66
C GLU A 62 -12.68 10.81 3.60
N GLY A 63 -11.81 11.80 3.79
CA GLY A 63 -10.60 11.66 4.61
C GLY A 63 -9.43 10.97 3.90
N THR A 64 -9.56 10.62 2.60
CA THR A 64 -8.45 10.08 1.81
C THR A 64 -7.40 11.13 1.55
N ALA A 65 -6.20 10.94 2.09
CA ALA A 65 -5.05 11.82 1.88
C ALA A 65 -4.05 11.25 0.86
N PHE A 66 -4.01 9.92 0.71
CA PHE A 66 -3.06 9.26 -0.19
C PHE A 66 -3.72 8.09 -0.92
N PHE A 67 -3.19 7.79 -2.11
CA PHE A 67 -3.43 6.55 -2.82
C PHE A 67 -2.18 5.66 -2.76
N GLN A 68 -2.32 4.43 -2.29
CA GLN A 68 -1.32 3.37 -2.42
C GLN A 68 -1.70 2.50 -3.61
N VAL A 69 -0.77 2.35 -4.55
CA VAL A 69 -0.99 1.64 -5.82
C VAL A 69 -0.02 0.48 -5.94
N SER A 70 -0.50 -0.65 -6.41
CA SER A 70 0.32 -1.79 -6.82
C SER A 70 -0.19 -2.37 -8.13
N MET A 71 0.70 -2.97 -8.93
CA MET A 71 0.35 -3.68 -10.15
C MET A 71 0.81 -5.13 -10.08
N VAL A 72 -0.04 -6.04 -10.54
CA VAL A 72 0.23 -7.48 -10.65
C VAL A 72 0.01 -7.91 -12.09
N ASP A 73 0.93 -8.72 -12.62
CA ASP A 73 0.79 -9.50 -13.85
C ASP A 73 0.20 -10.86 -13.49
N PHE A 74 -0.98 -11.20 -13.99
CA PHE A 74 -1.63 -12.47 -13.70
C PHE A 74 -0.96 -13.67 -14.37
N ASP A 75 -0.22 -13.43 -15.45
CA ASP A 75 0.47 -14.45 -16.23
C ASP A 75 1.92 -14.64 -15.76
N ALA A 76 2.45 -13.67 -14.99
CA ALA A 76 3.79 -13.70 -14.40
C ALA A 76 3.81 -13.15 -12.95
N ARG A 77 3.05 -13.76 -12.05
CA ARG A 77 2.80 -13.29 -10.67
C ARG A 77 4.05 -13.13 -9.80
N SER A 78 5.14 -13.81 -10.14
CA SER A 78 6.44 -13.67 -9.45
C SER A 78 7.19 -12.39 -9.81
N PHE A 79 6.84 -11.75 -10.91
CA PHE A 79 7.44 -10.49 -11.31
C PHE A 79 6.82 -9.32 -10.51
N ASN A 80 7.68 -8.52 -9.88
CA ASN A 80 7.23 -7.37 -9.10
C ASN A 80 7.17 -6.12 -10.00
N HIS A 81 5.95 -5.72 -10.39
CA HIS A 81 5.70 -4.49 -11.14
C HIS A 81 5.72 -3.22 -10.29
N GLY A 82 5.86 -3.38 -8.96
CA GLY A 82 5.98 -2.24 -8.05
C GLY A 82 4.68 -1.42 -7.94
N GLY A 83 4.84 -0.10 -7.93
CA GLY A 83 3.78 0.86 -7.71
C GLY A 83 4.25 2.05 -6.90
N GLY A 84 3.55 2.41 -5.84
CA GLY A 84 3.94 3.49 -4.95
C GLY A 84 2.79 4.10 -4.17
N THR A 85 3.10 5.14 -3.39
CA THR A 85 2.12 5.95 -2.67
C THR A 85 2.23 7.39 -3.13
N VAL A 86 1.10 7.99 -3.51
CA VAL A 86 1.00 9.38 -4.00
C VAL A 86 -0.06 10.14 -3.20
N GLY A 87 0.05 11.46 -3.14
CA GLY A 87 -0.97 12.32 -2.53
C GLY A 87 -2.28 12.27 -3.33
N ASN A 88 -3.40 12.47 -2.64
CA ASN A 88 -4.69 12.72 -3.25
C ASN A 88 -4.91 14.23 -3.33
N ASP A 89 -4.89 14.79 -4.55
CA ASP A 89 -5.14 16.22 -4.80
C ASP A 89 -6.65 16.57 -4.77
N GLY A 90 -7.51 15.58 -4.53
CA GLY A 90 -8.97 15.73 -4.45
C GLY A 90 -9.68 15.55 -5.79
N ASP A 91 -8.95 15.35 -6.89
CA ASP A 91 -9.50 15.15 -8.24
C ASP A 91 -9.72 13.66 -8.61
N GLY A 92 -9.32 12.73 -7.73
CA GLY A 92 -9.40 11.29 -7.99
C GLY A 92 -8.47 10.82 -9.10
N VAL A 93 -7.39 11.56 -9.39
CA VAL A 93 -6.47 11.24 -10.49
C VAL A 93 -5.07 10.93 -9.94
N ILE A 94 -4.57 9.75 -10.26
CA ILE A 94 -3.18 9.37 -10.08
C ILE A 94 -2.46 9.69 -11.40
N LYS A 95 -1.67 10.74 -11.40
CA LYS A 95 -1.07 11.31 -12.61
C LYS A 95 -0.08 10.35 -13.26
N LYS A 96 -0.02 10.39 -14.58
CA LYS A 96 0.99 9.64 -15.35
C LYS A 96 2.40 9.94 -14.82
N GLY A 97 3.20 8.89 -14.59
CA GLY A 97 4.59 9.00 -14.14
C GLY A 97 4.77 9.37 -12.67
N SER A 98 3.70 9.41 -11.86
CA SER A 98 3.78 9.73 -10.44
C SER A 98 4.27 8.59 -9.55
N LEU A 99 4.14 7.33 -9.98
CA LEU A 99 4.53 6.13 -9.24
C LEU A 99 6.03 5.85 -9.44
N LYS A 100 6.84 6.13 -8.44
CA LYS A 100 8.31 6.08 -8.52
C LYS A 100 8.90 4.69 -8.69
N ASN A 101 8.21 3.66 -8.16
CA ASN A 101 8.69 2.28 -8.20
C ASN A 101 7.90 1.43 -9.21
N TYR A 102 7.21 2.06 -10.15
CA TYR A 102 6.45 1.37 -11.18
C TYR A 102 7.38 0.77 -12.25
N LYS A 103 7.04 -0.44 -12.68
CA LYS A 103 7.61 -1.11 -13.84
C LYS A 103 6.46 -1.48 -14.78
N GLY A 104 6.50 -0.99 -16.00
CA GLY A 104 5.45 -1.19 -16.98
C GLY A 104 5.34 -2.62 -17.52
N PRO A 105 4.31 -2.90 -18.32
CA PRO A 105 4.12 -4.20 -18.94
C PRO A 105 5.23 -4.50 -19.95
N CYS A 106 5.71 -5.73 -19.94
CA CYS A 106 6.70 -6.23 -20.89
C CYS A 106 6.56 -7.76 -21.01
N PRO A 107 5.44 -8.26 -21.57
CA PRO A 107 5.25 -9.70 -21.74
C PRO A 107 6.32 -10.25 -22.68
N PRO A 108 6.96 -11.38 -22.35
CA PRO A 108 8.00 -11.99 -23.21
C PRO A 108 7.41 -12.56 -24.50
N SER A 109 6.13 -12.90 -24.49
CA SER A 109 5.37 -13.36 -25.67
C SER A 109 3.88 -13.22 -25.44
N GLY A 110 3.11 -13.01 -26.48
CA GLY A 110 1.65 -12.91 -26.41
C GLY A 110 1.16 -11.68 -25.68
N SER A 111 0.02 -11.81 -25.01
CA SER A 111 -0.61 -10.76 -24.22
C SER A 111 -0.79 -11.24 -22.78
N HIS A 112 -0.43 -10.40 -21.81
CA HIS A 112 -0.65 -10.66 -20.38
C HIS A 112 -1.77 -9.77 -19.84
N THR A 113 -2.39 -10.22 -18.74
CA THR A 113 -3.41 -9.46 -18.00
C THR A 113 -2.80 -8.83 -16.78
N TYR A 114 -2.93 -7.51 -16.66
CA TYR A 114 -2.41 -6.71 -15.55
C TYR A 114 -3.55 -6.13 -14.72
N GLU A 115 -3.38 -6.15 -13.39
CA GLU A 115 -4.34 -5.54 -12.46
C GLU A 115 -3.65 -4.45 -11.64
N PHE A 116 -4.20 -3.24 -11.67
CA PHE A 116 -3.91 -2.24 -10.65
C PHE A 116 -4.85 -2.42 -9.47
N THR A 117 -4.28 -2.43 -8.27
CA THR A 117 -5.01 -2.27 -7.01
C THR A 117 -4.69 -0.89 -6.45
N VAL A 118 -5.72 -0.10 -6.15
CA VAL A 118 -5.61 1.23 -5.54
C VAL A 118 -6.26 1.18 -4.16
N ARG A 119 -5.54 1.62 -3.13
CA ARG A 119 -6.02 1.75 -1.75
C ARG A 119 -6.02 3.21 -1.34
N ALA A 120 -7.13 3.67 -0.80
CA ALA A 120 -7.27 4.98 -0.20
C ALA A 120 -6.77 4.95 1.24
N LEU A 121 -5.80 5.79 1.58
CA LEU A 121 -5.21 5.87 2.91
C LEU A 121 -5.56 7.21 3.57
N ASN A 122 -5.74 7.18 4.90
CA ASN A 122 -5.87 8.39 5.72
C ASN A 122 -4.53 9.16 5.83
N ALA A 123 -4.53 10.31 6.52
CA ALA A 123 -3.40 11.24 6.56
C ALA A 123 -2.12 10.66 7.17
N ASP A 124 -2.22 9.81 8.18
CA ASP A 124 -1.08 9.13 8.80
C ASP A 124 -0.73 7.78 8.18
N LYS A 125 -1.48 7.37 7.15
CA LYS A 125 -1.32 6.09 6.41
C LYS A 125 -1.53 4.85 7.28
N SER A 126 -2.21 4.97 8.40
CA SER A 126 -2.49 3.86 9.32
C SER A 126 -3.74 3.07 8.93
N LEU A 127 -4.65 3.67 8.17
CA LEU A 127 -5.93 3.08 7.78
C LEU A 127 -6.10 3.04 6.26
N ILE A 128 -6.66 1.92 5.78
CA ILE A 128 -7.21 1.77 4.43
C ILE A 128 -8.70 2.05 4.51
N LEU A 129 -9.14 3.15 3.91
CA LEU A 129 -10.51 3.64 3.90
C LEU A 129 -11.33 3.04 2.76
N GLY A 130 -10.67 2.73 1.64
CA GLY A 130 -11.29 2.15 0.46
C GLY A 130 -10.29 1.40 -0.39
N GLU A 131 -10.79 0.51 -1.25
CA GLU A 131 -9.98 -0.25 -2.21
C GLU A 131 -10.76 -0.35 -3.54
N GLY A 132 -10.04 -0.25 -4.64
CA GLY A 132 -10.58 -0.50 -5.97
C GLY A 132 -9.55 -1.19 -6.85
N LYS A 133 -10.03 -1.88 -7.88
CA LYS A 133 -9.19 -2.64 -8.81
C LYS A 133 -9.66 -2.44 -10.25
N ALA A 134 -8.71 -2.48 -11.17
CA ALA A 134 -8.99 -2.52 -12.59
C ALA A 134 -8.00 -3.41 -13.31
N GLN A 135 -8.46 -4.08 -14.35
CA GLN A 135 -7.65 -4.95 -15.20
C GLN A 135 -7.60 -4.45 -16.62
N SER A 136 -6.48 -4.69 -17.28
CA SER A 136 -6.30 -4.47 -18.71
C SER A 136 -5.30 -5.46 -19.28
N SER A 137 -5.53 -5.90 -20.51
CA SER A 137 -4.55 -6.69 -21.26
C SER A 137 -3.54 -5.77 -21.96
N TYR A 138 -2.34 -6.29 -22.12
CA TYR A 138 -1.25 -5.61 -22.81
C TYR A 138 -0.53 -6.58 -23.73
#